data_03a99927d186249401e2bf9658340dbf
#
_entry.id   03a99927d186249401e2bf9658340dbf
#
_cell.length_a   1.000
_cell.length_b   1.000
_cell.length_c   1.000
_cell.angle_alpha   90.00
_cell.angle_beta   90.00
_cell.angle_gamma   90.00
#
_symmetry.space_group_name_H-M   'P 1'
#
loop_
_entity.id
_entity.type
_entity.pdbx_description
1 polymer ?
#
loop_
_entity_poly.entity_id
_entity_poly.type
_entity_poly.pdbx_seq_one_letter_code
_entity_poly.pdbx_strand_id
1 'polypeptide(L)'
;MDFDPARTWYHGSPLKLTTLHEGSTITQKRGLARIFSHKPTLVSVSDNGQIKHNGMLLGYLYVVADEIQPKDVVPHPRTAMAPGDEWLTTRELRLQLLCSTEPAPEEQLTDAEWAALQRQLTEQGEK
;
A
#
# COMPACT_ATOMS: atom_id res chain seq x y z
N MET A 1 -11.93 -15.58 8.96
CA MET A 1 -10.82 -14.86 8.33
C MET A 1 -9.63 -14.87 9.27
N ASP A 2 -8.50 -15.28 8.75
CA ASP A 2 -7.33 -15.55 9.59
C ASP A 2 -6.41 -14.35 9.71
N PHE A 3 -6.90 -13.33 10.40
CA PHE A 3 -6.05 -12.20 10.71
C PHE A 3 -5.09 -12.58 11.85
N ASP A 4 -3.80 -12.50 11.56
CA ASP A 4 -2.74 -12.76 12.53
C ASP A 4 -1.81 -11.55 12.62
N PRO A 5 -1.91 -10.74 13.69
CA PRO A 5 -1.05 -9.55 13.84
C PRO A 5 0.42 -9.90 14.06
N ALA A 6 0.75 -11.15 14.38
CA ALA A 6 2.14 -11.57 14.55
C ALA A 6 2.84 -11.82 13.21
N ARG A 7 2.12 -11.87 12.09
CA ARG A 7 2.74 -11.94 10.76
C ARG A 7 3.49 -10.66 10.46
N THR A 8 4.42 -10.74 9.50
CA THR A 8 5.25 -9.59 9.14
C THR A 8 4.41 -8.45 8.56
N TRP A 9 4.70 -7.23 8.99
CA TRP A 9 4.09 -6.01 8.49
C TRP A 9 5.09 -5.20 7.69
N TYR A 10 4.61 -4.56 6.61
CA TYR A 10 5.44 -3.80 5.69
C TYR A 10 4.91 -2.39 5.50
N HIS A 11 5.81 -1.49 5.11
CA HIS A 11 5.47 -0.12 4.73
C HIS A 11 6.31 0.29 3.53
N GLY A 12 5.69 0.94 2.55
CA GLY A 12 6.37 1.50 1.39
C GLY A 12 6.30 3.02 1.42
N SER A 13 7.42 3.68 1.12
CA SER A 13 7.48 5.14 1.09
C SER A 13 8.57 5.61 0.16
N PRO A 14 8.39 6.77 -0.53
CA PRO A 14 9.49 7.39 -1.28
C PRO A 14 10.51 8.07 -0.37
N LEU A 15 10.26 8.14 0.93
CA LEU A 15 11.12 8.82 1.91
C LEU A 15 11.97 7.82 2.68
N LYS A 16 13.14 8.27 3.13
CA LYS A 16 13.97 7.50 4.05
C LYS A 16 13.44 7.69 5.46
N LEU A 17 13.01 6.59 6.08
CA LEU A 17 12.37 6.60 7.39
C LEU A 17 13.07 5.63 8.34
N THR A 18 13.06 5.94 9.61
CA THR A 18 13.47 5.02 10.69
C THR A 18 12.29 4.64 11.57
N THR A 19 11.26 5.49 11.58
CA THR A 19 10.03 5.27 12.35
C THR A 19 8.82 5.66 11.52
N LEU A 20 7.66 5.11 11.91
CA LEU A 20 6.36 5.49 11.37
C LEU A 20 5.57 6.18 12.46
N HIS A 21 4.91 7.29 12.10
CA HIS A 21 3.99 7.98 13.00
C HIS A 21 2.68 7.21 13.16
N GLU A 22 2.00 7.44 14.27
CA GLU A 22 0.64 6.98 14.49
C GLU A 22 -0.25 7.41 13.29
N GLY A 23 -1.14 6.51 12.88
CA GLY A 23 -2.03 6.78 11.74
C GLY A 23 -1.43 6.48 10.38
N SER A 24 -0.25 5.88 10.33
CA SER A 24 0.38 5.47 9.07
C SER A 24 -0.20 4.16 8.55
N THR A 25 -0.19 4.00 7.22
CA THR A 25 -0.68 2.78 6.58
C THR A 25 0.40 1.71 6.55
N ILE A 26 0.04 0.51 7.00
CA ILE A 26 0.89 -0.67 6.88
C ILE A 26 0.07 -1.83 6.29
N THR A 27 0.77 -2.83 5.78
CA THR A 27 0.14 -4.00 5.17
C THR A 27 0.99 -5.24 5.43
N GLN A 28 0.35 -6.39 5.48
CA GLN A 28 1.05 -7.68 5.56
C GLN A 28 1.41 -8.21 4.18
N LYS A 29 0.99 -7.53 3.11
CA LYS A 29 1.31 -7.90 1.74
C LYS A 29 2.53 -7.11 1.25
N ARG A 30 3.68 -7.80 1.19
CA ARG A 30 4.94 -7.18 0.77
C ARG A 30 4.84 -6.51 -0.60
N GLY A 31 4.22 -7.18 -1.57
CA GLY A 31 4.07 -6.62 -2.92
C GLY A 31 3.24 -5.36 -2.96
N LEU A 32 2.21 -5.26 -2.14
CA LEU A 32 1.38 -4.06 -2.05
C LEU A 32 2.16 -2.89 -1.42
N ALA A 33 2.93 -3.16 -0.37
CA ALA A 33 3.78 -2.14 0.25
C ALA A 33 4.83 -1.61 -0.74
N ARG A 34 5.40 -2.51 -1.56
CA ARG A 34 6.36 -2.11 -2.60
C ARG A 34 5.73 -1.14 -3.59
N ILE A 35 4.51 -1.43 -4.03
CA ILE A 35 3.80 -0.56 -4.98
C ILE A 35 3.51 0.80 -4.35
N PHE A 36 3.08 0.83 -3.09
CA PHE A 36 2.84 2.09 -2.38
C PHE A 36 4.11 2.93 -2.22
N SER A 37 5.30 2.31 -2.26
CA SER A 37 6.57 3.05 -2.19
C SER A 37 6.76 4.00 -3.36
N HIS A 38 6.06 3.79 -4.48
CA HIS A 38 6.10 4.65 -5.66
C HIS A 38 5.07 5.77 -5.61
N LYS A 39 4.31 5.85 -4.52
CA LYS A 39 3.30 6.87 -4.25
C LYS A 39 2.25 6.98 -5.37
N PRO A 40 1.58 5.89 -5.72
CA PRO A 40 0.56 5.93 -6.76
C PRO A 40 -0.68 6.69 -6.29
N THR A 41 -1.37 7.35 -7.23
CA THR A 41 -2.68 7.93 -6.97
C THR A 41 -3.80 6.99 -7.43
N LEU A 42 -3.47 6.04 -8.30
CA LEU A 42 -4.39 4.99 -8.74
C LEU A 42 -3.72 3.63 -8.67
N VAL A 43 -4.42 2.68 -8.09
CA VAL A 43 -4.01 1.26 -8.02
C VAL A 43 -5.18 0.42 -8.49
N SER A 44 -4.92 -0.50 -9.43
CA SER A 44 -5.92 -1.41 -9.97
C SER A 44 -5.48 -2.85 -9.70
N VAL A 45 -6.41 -3.65 -9.18
CA VAL A 45 -6.16 -5.08 -8.94
C VAL A 45 -7.11 -5.86 -9.84
N SER A 46 -6.56 -6.67 -10.76
CA SER A 46 -7.35 -7.50 -11.65
C SER A 46 -7.83 -8.78 -10.94
N ASP A 47 -8.76 -9.49 -11.59
CA ASP A 47 -9.34 -10.72 -11.04
C ASP A 47 -8.29 -11.79 -10.76
N ASN A 48 -7.18 -11.80 -11.52
CA ASN A 48 -6.09 -12.75 -11.33
C ASN A 48 -5.06 -12.28 -10.29
N GLY A 49 -5.33 -11.16 -9.60
CA GLY A 49 -4.43 -10.63 -8.57
C GLY A 49 -3.31 -9.73 -9.09
N GLN A 50 -3.22 -9.50 -10.41
CA GLN A 50 -2.22 -8.61 -10.96
C GLN A 50 -2.52 -7.16 -10.55
N ILE A 51 -1.51 -6.45 -10.07
CA ILE A 51 -1.65 -5.07 -9.63
C ILE A 51 -0.99 -4.15 -10.64
N LYS A 52 -1.74 -3.13 -11.08
CA LYS A 52 -1.22 -2.05 -11.92
C LYS A 52 -1.48 -0.71 -11.25
N HIS A 53 -0.60 0.25 -11.48
CA HIS A 53 -0.67 1.55 -10.82
C HIS A 53 0.01 2.63 -11.66
N ASN A 54 -0.13 3.87 -11.24
CA ASN A 54 0.47 5.02 -11.90
C ASN A 54 1.61 5.66 -11.11
N GLY A 55 2.13 4.99 -10.08
CA GLY A 55 3.23 5.50 -9.28
C GLY A 55 4.53 5.54 -10.07
N MET A 56 5.26 6.65 -9.98
CA MET A 56 6.47 6.89 -10.77
C MET A 56 7.70 7.15 -9.92
N LEU A 57 7.55 7.32 -8.61
CA LEU A 57 8.66 7.67 -7.73
C LEU A 57 9.50 6.44 -7.38
N LEU A 58 10.81 6.63 -7.27
CA LEU A 58 11.67 5.65 -6.62
C LEU A 58 11.33 5.66 -5.15
N GLY A 59 11.41 4.51 -4.50
CA GLY A 59 11.01 4.39 -3.12
C GLY A 59 11.83 3.40 -2.32
N TYR A 60 11.33 3.12 -1.13
CA TYR A 60 11.96 2.19 -0.19
C TYR A 60 10.89 1.28 0.40
N LEU A 61 11.24 0.02 0.57
CA LEU A 61 10.40 -0.97 1.23
C LEU A 61 10.96 -1.21 2.64
N TYR A 62 10.08 -1.13 3.61
CA TYR A 62 10.42 -1.32 5.03
C TYR A 62 9.66 -2.49 5.61
N VAL A 63 10.27 -3.12 6.63
CA VAL A 63 9.57 -4.03 7.52
C VAL A 63 9.40 -3.35 8.88
N VAL A 64 8.26 -3.58 9.53
CA VAL A 64 8.04 -3.08 10.89
C VAL A 64 8.91 -3.90 11.85
N ALA A 65 9.75 -3.21 12.62
CA ALA A 65 10.71 -3.85 13.52
C ALA A 65 10.12 -4.15 14.89
N ASP A 66 8.99 -3.52 15.25
CA ASP A 66 8.33 -3.73 16.52
C ASP A 66 7.34 -4.91 16.45
N GLU A 67 7.14 -5.56 17.59
CA GLU A 67 6.08 -6.55 17.71
C GLU A 67 4.71 -5.87 17.64
N ILE A 68 3.80 -6.41 16.83
CA ILE A 68 2.47 -5.84 16.63
C ILE A 68 1.44 -6.65 17.40
N GLN A 69 0.70 -5.96 18.26
CA GLN A 69 -0.44 -6.51 18.98
C GLN A 69 -1.75 -6.12 18.27
N PRO A 70 -2.86 -6.83 18.50
CA PRO A 70 -4.13 -6.47 17.85
C PRO A 70 -4.56 -5.01 18.09
N LYS A 71 -4.21 -4.43 19.23
CA LYS A 71 -4.53 -3.04 19.57
C LYS A 71 -3.69 -2.01 18.81
N ASP A 72 -2.60 -2.45 18.19
CA ASP A 72 -1.64 -1.57 17.50
C ASP A 72 -2.06 -1.22 16.08
N VAL A 73 -3.09 -1.88 15.56
CA VAL A 73 -3.57 -1.68 14.19
C VAL A 73 -5.09 -1.65 14.15
N VAL A 74 -5.61 -0.88 13.19
CA VAL A 74 -7.05 -0.85 12.89
C VAL A 74 -7.21 -0.94 11.38
N PRO A 75 -8.30 -1.54 10.87
CA PRO A 75 -8.55 -1.56 9.43
C PRO A 75 -8.61 -0.13 8.89
N HIS A 76 -8.03 0.09 7.71
CA HIS A 76 -8.06 1.40 7.07
C HIS A 76 -9.52 1.74 6.70
N PRO A 77 -10.08 2.84 7.22
CA PRO A 77 -11.51 3.12 7.05
C PRO A 77 -11.89 3.59 5.65
N ARG A 78 -10.92 4.03 4.85
CA ARG A 78 -11.15 4.57 3.50
C ARG A 78 -10.32 3.86 2.45
N THR A 79 -10.02 2.59 2.67
CA THR A 79 -9.21 1.84 1.71
C THR A 79 -9.95 1.63 0.40
N ALA A 80 -9.22 1.74 -0.71
CA ALA A 80 -9.68 1.31 -2.03
C ALA A 80 -9.30 -0.15 -2.32
N MET A 81 -8.54 -0.77 -1.41
CA MET A 81 -8.11 -2.16 -1.54
C MET A 81 -9.14 -3.10 -0.92
N ALA A 82 -8.93 -4.41 -1.09
CA ALA A 82 -9.77 -5.42 -0.50
C ALA A 82 -9.71 -5.35 1.04
N PRO A 83 -10.79 -5.75 1.75
CA PRO A 83 -10.76 -5.78 3.21
C PRO A 83 -9.58 -6.61 3.73
N GLY A 84 -8.87 -6.08 4.70
CA GLY A 84 -7.71 -6.74 5.30
C GLY A 84 -6.39 -6.47 4.60
N ASP A 85 -6.37 -5.68 3.51
CA ASP A 85 -5.13 -5.36 2.80
C ASP A 85 -4.41 -4.16 3.42
N GLU A 86 -5.14 -3.15 3.87
CA GLU A 86 -4.56 -1.94 4.43
C GLU A 86 -5.01 -1.73 5.87
N TRP A 87 -4.06 -1.34 6.72
CA TRP A 87 -4.29 -1.09 8.13
C TRP A 87 -3.62 0.23 8.53
N LEU A 88 -4.16 0.86 9.57
CA LEU A 88 -3.55 2.05 10.17
C LEU A 88 -2.92 1.69 11.51
N THR A 89 -1.77 2.29 11.79
CA THR A 89 -1.10 2.12 13.08
C THR A 89 -1.77 2.98 14.15
N THR A 90 -1.84 2.49 15.37
CA THR A 90 -2.39 3.23 16.51
C THR A 90 -1.31 3.83 17.39
N ARG A 91 -0.05 3.59 17.06
CA ARG A 91 1.12 4.14 17.76
C ARG A 91 2.30 4.27 16.81
N GLU A 92 3.34 4.95 17.25
CA GLU A 92 4.60 5.02 16.52
C GLU A 92 5.26 3.64 16.47
N LEU A 93 5.82 3.27 15.34
CA LEU A 93 6.51 2.00 15.13
C LEU A 93 7.90 2.23 14.57
N ARG A 94 8.84 1.37 14.94
CA ARG A 94 10.18 1.38 14.35
C ARG A 94 10.17 0.61 13.04
N LEU A 95 10.97 1.09 12.10
CA LEU A 95 11.10 0.49 10.77
C LEU A 95 12.51 0.00 10.53
N GLN A 96 12.64 -1.05 9.74
CA GLN A 96 13.91 -1.52 9.20
C GLN A 96 13.84 -1.49 7.68
N LEU A 97 14.82 -0.85 7.04
CA LEU A 97 14.88 -0.81 5.58
C LEU A 97 15.19 -2.18 5.02
N LEU A 98 14.39 -2.66 4.07
CA LEU A 98 14.64 -3.90 3.35
C LEU A 98 15.39 -3.66 2.05
N CYS A 99 14.90 -2.74 1.22
CA CYS A 99 15.50 -2.45 -0.08
C CYS A 99 14.95 -1.16 -0.65
N SER A 100 15.66 -0.62 -1.65
CA SER A 100 15.11 0.42 -2.52
C SER A 100 14.22 -0.22 -3.57
N THR A 101 13.29 0.56 -4.13
CA THR A 101 12.30 0.06 -5.08
C THR A 101 12.23 0.95 -6.32
N GLU A 102 11.97 0.32 -7.47
CA GLU A 102 11.74 1.02 -8.73
C GLU A 102 10.42 0.56 -9.33
N PRO A 103 9.63 1.48 -9.95
CA PRO A 103 8.41 1.06 -10.65
C PRO A 103 8.77 0.12 -11.81
N ALA A 104 8.13 -1.04 -11.87
CA ALA A 104 8.35 -1.98 -12.97
C ALA A 104 7.47 -1.59 -14.16
N PRO A 105 8.00 -1.60 -15.41
CA PRO A 105 7.20 -1.22 -16.58
C PRO A 105 5.89 -2.01 -16.73
N GLU A 106 5.91 -3.30 -16.43
CA GLU A 106 4.74 -4.17 -16.54
C GLU A 106 3.64 -3.85 -15.50
N GLU A 107 3.97 -3.07 -14.47
CA GLU A 107 3.01 -2.65 -13.43
C GLU A 107 2.32 -1.34 -13.79
N GLN A 108 2.83 -0.63 -14.79
CA GLN A 108 2.29 0.68 -15.14
C GLN A 108 0.98 0.55 -15.89
N LEU A 109 0.02 1.41 -15.54
CA LEU A 109 -1.22 1.52 -16.29
C LEU A 109 -0.92 2.07 -17.68
N THR A 110 -1.51 1.44 -18.71
CA THR A 110 -1.45 1.98 -20.06
C THR A 110 -2.35 3.22 -20.15
N ASP A 111 -2.15 4.05 -21.19
CA ASP A 111 -2.98 5.22 -21.41
C ASP A 111 -4.46 4.85 -21.53
N ALA A 112 -4.77 3.72 -22.19
CA ALA A 112 -6.13 3.24 -22.33
C ALA A 112 -6.72 2.79 -20.98
N GLU A 113 -5.93 2.08 -20.18
CA GLU A 113 -6.34 1.64 -18.84
C GLU A 113 -6.58 2.84 -17.91
N TRP A 114 -5.70 3.83 -17.97
CA TRP A 114 -5.83 5.06 -17.20
C TRP A 114 -7.12 5.80 -17.56
N ALA A 115 -7.38 5.98 -18.85
CA ALA A 115 -8.59 6.66 -19.32
C ALA A 115 -9.86 5.92 -18.91
N ALA A 116 -9.85 4.58 -18.95
CA ALA A 116 -10.99 3.77 -18.52
C ALA A 116 -11.27 3.93 -17.03
N LEU A 117 -10.22 3.95 -16.19
CA LEU A 117 -10.38 4.14 -14.75
C LEU A 117 -10.90 5.54 -14.42
N GLN A 118 -10.41 6.56 -15.11
CA GLN A 118 -10.89 7.93 -14.91
C GLN A 118 -12.37 8.07 -15.26
N ARG A 119 -12.81 7.44 -16.33
CA ARG A 119 -14.23 7.44 -16.72
C ARG A 119 -15.10 6.76 -15.65
N GLN A 120 -14.63 5.63 -15.12
CA GLN A 120 -15.33 4.92 -14.05
C GLN A 120 -15.49 5.81 -12.81
N LEU A 121 -14.42 6.49 -12.40
CA LEU A 121 -14.45 7.37 -11.24
C LEU A 121 -15.39 8.56 -11.46
N THR A 122 -15.40 9.14 -12.66
CA THR A 122 -16.29 10.23 -13.01
C THR A 122 -17.75 9.78 -12.96
N GLU A 123 -18.06 8.62 -13.54
CA GLU A 123 -19.41 8.07 -13.50
C GLU A 123 -19.90 7.82 -12.07
N GLN A 124 -19.03 7.30 -11.21
CA GLN A 124 -19.35 7.09 -9.81
C GLN A 124 -19.55 8.40 -9.06
N GLY A 125 -18.80 9.43 -9.42
CA GLY A 125 -18.89 10.74 -8.79
C GLY A 125 -20.15 11.52 -9.13
N GLU A 126 -20.84 11.16 -10.21
CA GLU A 126 -22.05 11.83 -10.67
C GLU A 126 -23.33 11.35 -9.99
N LYS A 127 -23.23 10.35 -9.16
CA LYS A 127 -24.41 9.75 -8.50
C LYS A 127 -24.74 10.40 -7.17
#